data_d4fe559b4e304a5483cc907fc2268e93
#
_entry.id   d4fe559b4e304a5483cc907fc2268e93
#
_cell.length_a   1.000
_cell.length_b   1.000
_cell.length_c   1.000
_cell.angle_alpha   90.00
_cell.angle_beta   90.00
_cell.angle_gamma   90.00
#
_symmetry.space_group_name_H-M   'P 1'
#
loop_
_entity.id
_entity.type
_entity.pdbx_description
1 polymer ?
#
loop_
_entity_poly.entity_id
_entity_poly.type
_entity_poly.pdbx_seq_one_letter_code
_entity_poly.pdbx_strand_id
1 'polypeptide(L)'
;MDVLTCIQKLGYVGVLNFATVDENGAPQVRNISAIHYEGTDIYFLTARGKYFARQLYADGRVQIAGYTRYKETIRVSGKAVEVPKEEQIKWRDVLYQEQPYLENVYPGESKNIDTIFVIKDYTVEYFCLSTRPITRLYFVVGNVVLTPKGYVISEKCIGCGICQTVCPQSVITEGSPYVIDQKH
;
A
#
# COMPACT_ATOMS: atom_id res chain seq x y z
N MET A 1 -0.94 -15.01 -7.64
CA MET A 1 -0.61 -13.79 -6.89
C MET A 1 -1.44 -13.79 -5.62
N ASP A 2 -0.82 -13.53 -4.47
CA ASP A 2 -1.46 -13.39 -3.17
C ASP A 2 -0.81 -12.25 -2.37
N VAL A 3 -1.30 -11.99 -1.16
CA VAL A 3 -0.83 -10.91 -0.30
C VAL A 3 0.66 -11.08 0.04
N LEU A 4 1.08 -12.27 0.45
CA LEU A 4 2.48 -12.51 0.84
C LEU A 4 3.44 -12.26 -0.31
N THR A 5 3.07 -12.68 -1.52
CA THR A 5 3.84 -12.39 -2.74
C THR A 5 3.94 -10.88 -2.98
N CYS A 6 2.86 -10.13 -2.77
CA CYS A 6 2.88 -8.67 -2.90
C CYS A 6 3.82 -8.03 -1.87
N ILE A 7 3.76 -8.46 -0.61
CA ILE A 7 4.64 -7.99 0.48
C ILE A 7 6.11 -8.30 0.17
N GLN A 8 6.43 -9.52 -0.27
CA GLN A 8 7.78 -9.90 -0.67
C GLN A 8 8.31 -9.02 -1.81
N LYS A 9 7.47 -8.74 -2.82
CA LYS A 9 7.84 -7.83 -3.93
C LYS A 9 8.12 -6.41 -3.43
N LEU A 10 7.34 -5.88 -2.48
CA LEU A 10 7.60 -4.60 -1.84
C LEU A 10 8.94 -4.62 -1.09
N GLY A 11 9.25 -5.71 -0.40
CA GLY A 11 10.55 -5.93 0.25
C GLY A 11 11.72 -5.88 -0.75
N TYR A 12 11.58 -6.49 -1.92
CA TYR A 12 12.59 -6.42 -3.00
C TYR A 12 12.72 -5.02 -3.62
N VAL A 13 11.67 -4.22 -3.66
CA VAL A 13 11.75 -2.81 -4.08
C VAL A 13 12.55 -2.01 -3.05
N GLY A 14 12.41 -2.30 -1.77
CA GLY A 14 13.17 -1.75 -0.66
C GLY A 14 12.81 -0.33 -0.29
N VAL A 15 12.83 0.62 -1.23
CA VAL A 15 12.43 2.01 -1.01
C VAL A 15 11.03 2.24 -1.57
N LEU A 16 10.09 2.57 -0.70
CA LEU A 16 8.68 2.75 -1.06
C LEU A 16 8.24 4.20 -0.90
N ASN A 17 7.29 4.61 -1.73
CA ASN A 17 6.62 5.90 -1.60
C ASN A 17 5.50 5.80 -0.57
N PHE A 18 5.55 6.64 0.47
CA PHE A 18 4.52 6.76 1.47
C PHE A 18 3.80 8.10 1.32
N ALA A 19 2.52 8.07 1.06
CA ALA A 19 1.66 9.25 1.04
C ALA A 19 0.80 9.30 2.29
N THR A 20 0.66 10.51 2.85
CA THR A 20 -0.20 10.85 3.98
C THR A 20 -0.92 12.16 3.70
N VAL A 21 -1.76 12.61 4.62
CA VAL A 21 -2.46 13.89 4.55
C VAL A 21 -1.98 14.77 5.70
N ASP A 22 -1.72 16.04 5.43
CA ASP A 22 -1.39 17.00 6.48
C ASP A 22 -2.66 17.60 7.13
N GLU A 23 -2.47 18.49 8.09
CA GLU A 23 -3.53 19.16 8.85
C GLU A 23 -4.49 20.00 8.00
N ASN A 24 -4.06 20.40 6.80
CA ASN A 24 -4.88 21.17 5.86
C ASN A 24 -5.57 20.28 4.82
N GLY A 25 -5.41 18.96 4.92
CA GLY A 25 -5.92 18.00 3.95
C GLY A 25 -5.05 17.86 2.68
N ALA A 26 -3.88 18.50 2.64
CA ALA A 26 -2.99 18.40 1.49
C ALA A 26 -2.20 17.09 1.48
N PRO A 27 -2.09 16.41 0.32
CA PRO A 27 -1.33 15.18 0.21
C PRO A 27 0.18 15.45 0.35
N GLN A 28 0.85 14.59 1.12
CA GLN A 28 2.28 14.62 1.34
C GLN A 28 2.88 13.27 0.95
N VAL A 29 4.03 13.27 0.26
CA VAL A 29 4.71 12.03 -0.15
C VAL A 29 6.19 12.06 0.24
N ARG A 30 6.74 10.91 0.62
CA ARG A 30 8.17 10.70 0.90
C ARG A 30 8.58 9.26 0.61
N ASN A 31 9.87 9.08 0.41
CA ASN A 31 10.46 7.76 0.30
C ASN A 31 10.81 7.24 1.70
N ILE A 32 10.43 5.99 1.97
CA ILE A 32 10.74 5.27 3.21
C ILE A 32 11.43 3.97 2.83
N SER A 33 12.56 3.70 3.48
CA SER A 33 13.34 2.46 3.35
C SER A 33 13.44 1.69 4.67
N ALA A 34 13.24 2.35 5.81
CA ALA A 34 13.22 1.72 7.14
C ALA A 34 11.89 0.97 7.36
N ILE A 35 11.76 -0.19 6.68
CA ILE A 35 10.55 -1.01 6.67
C ILE A 35 10.93 -2.45 7.01
N HIS A 36 10.14 -3.08 7.88
CA HIS A 36 10.20 -4.49 8.21
C HIS A 36 8.84 -5.14 7.96
N TYR A 37 8.85 -6.40 7.53
CA TYR A 37 7.64 -7.18 7.26
C TYR A 37 7.62 -8.42 8.15
N GLU A 38 6.63 -8.51 9.03
CA GLU A 38 6.37 -9.70 9.84
C GLU A 38 5.10 -10.37 9.36
N GLY A 39 5.24 -11.42 8.55
CA GLY A 39 4.12 -12.02 7.83
C GLY A 39 3.46 -11.00 6.89
N THR A 40 2.24 -10.59 7.22
CA THR A 40 1.52 -9.53 6.49
C THR A 40 1.58 -8.17 7.17
N ASP A 41 2.09 -8.07 8.40
CA ASP A 41 2.22 -6.81 9.11
C ASP A 41 3.37 -5.97 8.53
N ILE A 42 3.15 -4.67 8.37
CA ILE A 42 4.12 -3.74 7.80
C ILE A 42 4.57 -2.78 8.91
N TYR A 43 5.79 -2.93 9.39
CA TYR A 43 6.41 -2.05 10.38
C TYR A 43 7.32 -1.05 9.69
N PHE A 44 7.33 0.19 10.16
CA PHE A 44 8.25 1.20 9.64
C PHE A 44 8.64 2.21 10.71
N LEU A 45 9.82 2.81 10.52
CA LEU A 45 10.43 3.73 11.46
C LEU A 45 10.41 5.16 10.94
N THR A 46 10.13 6.10 11.85
CA THR A 46 10.36 7.53 11.66
C THR A 46 10.76 8.18 12.98
N ALA A 47 11.19 9.46 12.96
CA ALA A 47 11.45 10.20 14.18
C ALA A 47 10.22 11.00 14.62
N ARG A 48 9.92 11.00 15.93
CA ARG A 48 8.74 11.67 16.53
C ARG A 48 8.61 13.15 16.18
N GLY A 49 9.73 13.84 15.98
CA GLY A 49 9.76 15.26 15.64
C GLY A 49 9.46 15.60 14.18
N LYS A 50 9.40 14.60 13.29
CA LYS A 50 9.15 14.83 11.86
C LYS A 50 7.68 15.11 11.56
N TYR A 51 7.41 15.93 10.54
CA TYR A 51 6.05 16.15 10.03
C TYR A 51 5.33 14.86 9.68
N PHE A 52 6.05 13.87 9.18
CA PHE A 52 5.50 12.55 8.88
C PHE A 52 4.88 11.89 10.11
N ALA A 53 5.60 11.87 11.24
CA ALA A 53 5.06 11.32 12.49
C ALA A 53 3.81 12.10 12.95
N ARG A 54 3.82 13.46 12.87
CA ARG A 54 2.65 14.28 13.21
C ARG A 54 1.43 13.93 12.38
N GLN A 55 1.60 13.72 11.06
CA GLN A 55 0.53 13.33 10.15
C GLN A 55 -0.04 11.95 10.50
N LEU A 56 0.82 10.99 10.86
CA LEU A 56 0.40 9.67 11.29
C LEU A 56 -0.36 9.70 12.63
N TYR A 57 0.07 10.52 13.59
CA TYR A 57 -0.65 10.70 14.85
C TYR A 57 -2.00 11.37 14.68
N ALA A 58 -2.10 12.34 13.76
CA ALA A 58 -3.31 13.11 13.56
C ALA A 58 -4.39 12.32 12.78
N ASP A 59 -4.01 11.61 11.73
CA ASP A 59 -4.93 10.94 10.80
C ASP A 59 -4.67 9.42 10.73
N GLY A 60 -3.40 9.04 10.62
CA GLY A 60 -2.96 7.66 10.48
C GLY A 60 -3.17 7.05 9.10
N ARG A 61 -4.00 7.63 8.23
CA ARG A 61 -4.19 7.10 6.87
C ARG A 61 -2.90 7.18 6.07
N VAL A 62 -2.57 6.10 5.40
CA VAL A 62 -1.36 5.99 4.58
C VAL A 62 -1.66 5.24 3.28
N GLN A 63 -1.06 5.74 2.20
CA GLN A 63 -0.96 5.06 0.93
C GLN A 63 0.51 4.73 0.69
N ILE A 64 0.81 3.47 0.41
CA ILE A 64 2.14 3.02 0.03
C ILE A 64 2.12 2.60 -1.42
N ALA A 65 3.18 2.92 -2.17
CA ALA A 65 3.34 2.47 -3.53
C ALA A 65 4.77 1.98 -3.77
N GLY A 66 4.88 0.78 -4.36
CA GLY A 66 6.11 0.22 -4.90
C GLY A 66 5.95 -0.09 -6.38
N TYR A 67 6.99 0.16 -7.18
CA TYR A 67 7.04 -0.18 -8.59
C TYR A 67 8.20 -1.14 -8.85
N THR A 68 7.87 -2.34 -9.32
CA THR A 68 8.87 -3.37 -9.57
C THR A 68 9.52 -3.21 -10.97
N ARG A 69 10.71 -3.77 -11.14
CA ARG A 69 11.37 -3.85 -12.46
C ARG A 69 10.57 -4.62 -13.52
N TYR A 70 9.53 -5.34 -13.10
CA TYR A 70 8.65 -6.11 -14.00
C TYR A 70 7.39 -5.33 -14.43
N LYS A 71 7.38 -4.01 -14.26
CA LYS A 71 6.25 -3.12 -14.59
C LYS A 71 4.99 -3.41 -13.77
N GLU A 72 5.19 -3.87 -12.54
CA GLU A 72 4.12 -4.12 -11.57
C GLU A 72 4.07 -2.96 -10.57
N THR A 73 2.90 -2.44 -10.34
CA THR A 73 2.63 -1.48 -9.26
C THR A 73 1.91 -2.20 -8.14
N ILE A 74 2.43 -2.11 -6.92
CA ILE A 74 1.76 -2.62 -5.72
C ILE A 74 1.44 -1.42 -4.85
N ARG A 75 0.15 -1.26 -4.50
CA ARG A 75 -0.34 -0.20 -3.62
C ARG A 75 -0.95 -0.81 -2.37
N VAL A 76 -0.60 -0.26 -1.23
CA VAL A 76 -1.20 -0.59 0.06
C VAL A 76 -1.97 0.63 0.56
N SER A 77 -3.23 0.45 0.93
CA SER A 77 -4.08 1.49 1.50
C SER A 77 -4.53 1.04 2.89
N GLY A 78 -4.08 1.73 3.92
CA GLY A 78 -4.37 1.34 5.29
C GLY A 78 -4.24 2.48 6.28
N LYS A 79 -4.24 2.10 7.56
CA LYS A 79 -4.02 3.02 8.66
C LYS A 79 -2.82 2.56 9.47
N ALA A 80 -1.85 3.44 9.65
CA ALA A 80 -0.71 3.22 10.51
C ALA A 80 -1.06 3.55 11.95
N VAL A 81 -0.68 2.69 12.87
CA VAL A 81 -0.86 2.86 14.31
C VAL A 81 0.52 2.78 14.98
N GLU A 82 0.79 3.63 15.94
CA GLU A 82 2.01 3.54 16.73
C GLU A 82 2.04 2.20 17.47
N VAL A 83 3.17 1.51 17.40
CA VAL A 83 3.39 0.27 18.14
C VAL A 83 3.37 0.56 19.65
N PRO A 84 2.78 -0.30 20.52
CA PRO A 84 2.79 -0.14 21.97
C PRO A 84 4.19 0.12 22.53
N LYS A 85 4.28 0.94 23.59
CA LYS A 85 5.57 1.38 24.14
C LYS A 85 6.50 0.23 24.52
N GLU A 86 5.95 -0.84 25.05
CA GLU A 86 6.65 -2.05 25.44
C GLU A 86 7.27 -2.82 24.29
N GLU A 87 6.74 -2.64 23.08
CA GLU A 87 7.24 -3.31 21.87
C GLU A 87 8.16 -2.42 21.01
N GLN A 88 8.23 -1.11 21.28
CA GLN A 88 9.01 -0.15 20.49
C GLN A 88 10.48 -0.55 20.37
N ILE A 89 11.09 -1.00 21.47
CA ILE A 89 12.51 -1.41 21.50
C ILE A 89 12.71 -2.63 20.61
N LYS A 90 11.86 -3.65 20.74
CA LYS A 90 11.93 -4.87 19.93
C LYS A 90 11.96 -4.55 18.44
N TRP A 91 10.98 -3.80 17.96
CA TRP A 91 10.85 -3.51 16.53
C TRP A 91 11.91 -2.53 16.02
N ARG A 92 12.37 -1.61 16.85
CA ARG A 92 13.53 -0.78 16.56
C ARG A 92 14.78 -1.64 16.33
N ASP A 93 15.07 -2.56 17.21
CA ASP A 93 16.25 -3.41 17.12
C ASP A 93 16.22 -4.28 15.86
N VAL A 94 15.05 -4.82 15.49
CA VAL A 94 14.86 -5.55 14.23
C VAL A 94 15.16 -4.64 13.03
N LEU A 95 14.59 -3.43 12.99
CA LEU A 95 14.81 -2.49 11.88
C LEU A 95 16.26 -2.05 11.76
N TYR A 96 16.96 -1.81 12.86
CA TYR A 96 18.39 -1.46 12.86
C TYR A 96 19.28 -2.62 12.42
N GLN A 97 18.92 -3.85 12.79
CA GLN A 97 19.63 -5.05 12.34
C GLN A 97 19.49 -5.26 10.84
N GLU A 98 18.30 -5.11 10.30
CA GLU A 98 18.02 -5.27 8.86
C GLU A 98 18.58 -4.10 8.04
N GLN A 99 18.69 -2.91 8.64
CA GLN A 99 19.05 -1.67 7.96
C GLN A 99 20.13 -0.90 8.75
N PRO A 100 21.40 -1.40 8.73
CA PRO A 100 22.49 -0.85 9.56
C PRO A 100 22.79 0.63 9.30
N TYR A 101 22.40 1.20 8.13
CA TYR A 101 22.56 2.63 7.85
C TYR A 101 21.83 3.53 8.85
N LEU A 102 20.80 3.01 9.55
CA LEU A 102 20.06 3.76 10.56
C LEU A 102 20.96 4.22 11.73
N GLU A 103 22.03 3.48 12.06
CA GLU A 103 23.02 3.90 13.05
C GLU A 103 23.75 5.18 12.62
N ASN A 104 23.88 5.43 11.32
CA ASN A 104 24.49 6.67 10.79
C ASN A 104 23.48 7.83 10.79
N VAL A 105 22.18 7.54 10.65
CA VAL A 105 21.10 8.55 10.66
C VAL A 105 20.78 8.99 12.09
N TYR A 106 20.80 8.03 13.04
CA TYR A 106 20.45 8.23 14.44
C TYR A 106 21.53 7.61 15.35
N PRO A 107 22.75 8.22 15.41
CA PRO A 107 23.85 7.67 16.18
C PRO A 107 23.65 7.79 17.68
N GLY A 108 24.07 6.76 18.42
CA GLY A 108 24.08 6.73 19.88
C GLY A 108 22.68 6.95 20.47
N GLU A 109 22.57 7.91 21.40
CA GLU A 109 21.31 8.21 22.11
C GLU A 109 20.25 8.89 21.22
N SER A 110 20.61 9.39 20.03
CA SER A 110 19.64 10.02 19.13
C SER A 110 18.61 9.04 18.62
N LYS A 111 18.88 7.73 18.63
CA LYS A 111 17.87 6.69 18.33
C LYS A 111 16.65 6.68 19.25
N ASN A 112 16.75 7.34 20.42
CA ASN A 112 15.63 7.45 21.35
C ASN A 112 14.49 8.37 20.85
N ILE A 113 14.73 9.14 19.79
CA ILE A 113 13.66 9.94 19.13
C ILE A 113 12.84 9.12 18.13
N ASP A 114 13.29 7.91 17.81
CA ASP A 114 12.58 7.05 16.87
C ASP A 114 11.24 6.60 17.42
N THR A 115 10.32 6.37 16.49
CA THR A 115 9.02 5.78 16.76
C THR A 115 8.67 4.81 15.64
N ILE A 116 8.11 3.68 16.03
CA ILE A 116 7.74 2.61 15.13
C ILE A 116 6.23 2.61 14.96
N PHE A 117 5.78 2.56 13.71
CA PHE A 117 4.39 2.38 13.34
C PHE A 117 4.19 1.02 12.68
N VAL A 118 2.98 0.50 12.77
CA VAL A 118 2.55 -0.74 12.11
C VAL A 118 1.26 -0.54 11.34
N ILE A 119 1.14 -1.23 10.21
CA ILE A 119 -0.09 -1.32 9.42
C ILE A 119 -0.48 -2.80 9.40
N LYS A 120 -1.65 -3.12 9.98
CA LYS A 120 -2.19 -4.50 10.08
C LYS A 120 -3.47 -4.68 9.29
N ASP A 121 -4.27 -3.60 9.20
CA ASP A 121 -5.55 -3.58 8.50
C ASP A 121 -5.42 -2.71 7.24
N TYR A 122 -5.43 -3.35 6.07
CA TYR A 122 -5.18 -2.65 4.80
C TYR A 122 -5.70 -3.42 3.59
N THR A 123 -5.84 -2.73 2.47
CA THR A 123 -6.08 -3.32 1.17
C THR A 123 -4.82 -3.26 0.31
N VAL A 124 -4.63 -4.25 -0.54
CA VAL A 124 -3.55 -4.29 -1.53
C VAL A 124 -4.17 -4.26 -2.92
N GLU A 125 -3.67 -3.38 -3.77
CA GLU A 125 -3.91 -3.39 -5.21
C GLU A 125 -2.62 -3.82 -5.91
N TYR A 126 -2.67 -4.95 -6.63
CA TYR A 126 -1.64 -5.36 -7.56
C TYR A 126 -2.06 -4.99 -8.98
N PHE A 127 -1.21 -4.26 -9.69
CA PHE A 127 -1.47 -3.79 -11.04
C PHE A 127 -0.27 -4.08 -11.95
N CYS A 128 -0.49 -4.83 -13.03
CA CYS A 128 0.57 -5.25 -13.95
C CYS A 128 0.26 -4.84 -15.37
N LEU A 129 1.13 -4.00 -15.95
CA LEU A 129 1.02 -3.50 -17.33
C LEU A 129 1.63 -4.44 -18.38
N SER A 130 2.36 -5.47 -17.95
CA SER A 130 3.03 -6.39 -18.89
C SER A 130 2.16 -7.57 -19.34
N THR A 131 0.97 -7.72 -18.78
CA THR A 131 -0.02 -8.75 -19.18
C THR A 131 -1.02 -8.23 -20.20
N ARG A 132 -1.63 -9.16 -20.96
CA ARG A 132 -2.72 -8.88 -21.91
C ARG A 132 -3.84 -9.90 -21.68
N PRO A 133 -5.01 -9.47 -21.19
CA PRO A 133 -5.38 -8.13 -20.73
C PRO A 133 -4.53 -7.69 -19.53
N ILE A 134 -4.52 -6.36 -19.26
CA ILE A 134 -3.84 -5.80 -18.08
C ILE A 134 -4.42 -6.42 -16.81
N THR A 135 -3.55 -6.90 -15.92
CA THR A 135 -4.00 -7.54 -14.67
C THR A 135 -4.12 -6.53 -13.54
N ARG A 136 -5.27 -6.56 -12.86
CA ARG A 136 -5.51 -5.82 -11.63
C ARG A 136 -6.15 -6.75 -10.60
N LEU A 137 -5.51 -6.91 -9.45
CA LEU A 137 -6.00 -7.76 -8.37
C LEU A 137 -6.10 -6.95 -7.08
N TYR A 138 -7.06 -7.30 -6.25
CA TYR A 138 -7.27 -6.68 -4.94
C TYR A 138 -7.26 -7.74 -3.87
N PHE A 139 -6.63 -7.41 -2.74
CA PHE A 139 -6.59 -8.26 -1.56
C PHE A 139 -6.94 -7.43 -0.33
N VAL A 140 -7.43 -8.10 0.70
CA VAL A 140 -7.77 -7.53 2.00
C VAL A 140 -6.94 -8.23 3.06
N VAL A 141 -6.35 -7.46 3.97
CA VAL A 141 -5.65 -7.93 5.15
C VAL A 141 -6.31 -7.32 6.37
N GLY A 142 -6.62 -8.16 7.37
CA GLY A 142 -7.28 -7.70 8.59
C GLY A 142 -8.74 -7.29 8.38
N ASN A 143 -9.19 -6.32 9.16
CA ASN A 143 -10.60 -5.92 9.24
C ASN A 143 -10.86 -4.59 8.50
N VAL A 144 -10.73 -4.62 7.16
CA VAL A 144 -11.03 -3.47 6.30
C VAL A 144 -11.98 -3.85 5.18
N VAL A 145 -12.75 -2.88 4.71
CA VAL A 145 -13.65 -3.05 3.57
C VAL A 145 -12.95 -2.58 2.30
N LEU A 146 -12.91 -3.47 1.29
CA LEU A 146 -12.44 -3.10 -0.03
C LEU A 146 -13.50 -2.23 -0.71
N THR A 147 -13.11 -1.00 -1.07
CA THR A 147 -13.92 -0.15 -1.94
C THR A 147 -13.59 -0.50 -3.40
N PRO A 148 -14.52 -1.06 -4.17
CA PRO A 148 -14.30 -1.37 -5.57
C PRO A 148 -13.91 -0.11 -6.35
N LYS A 149 -12.89 -0.24 -7.20
CA LYS A 149 -12.46 0.80 -8.14
C LYS A 149 -12.76 0.34 -9.55
N GLY A 150 -13.14 1.24 -10.41
CA GLY A 150 -13.41 0.93 -11.80
C GLY A 150 -14.81 1.33 -12.24
N TYR A 151 -15.11 1.01 -13.49
CA TYR A 151 -16.40 1.29 -14.08
C TYR A 151 -17.31 0.07 -13.97
N VAL A 152 -18.59 0.33 -13.75
CA VAL A 152 -19.65 -0.68 -13.79
C VAL A 152 -20.71 -0.26 -14.79
N ILE A 153 -21.28 -1.23 -15.49
CA ILE A 153 -22.42 -0.99 -16.36
C ILE A 153 -23.67 -1.08 -15.49
N SER A 154 -24.45 0.00 -15.48
CA SER A 154 -25.63 0.10 -14.61
C SER A 154 -26.82 -0.66 -15.16
N GLU A 155 -27.87 -0.81 -14.35
CA GLU A 155 -29.17 -1.40 -14.71
C GLU A 155 -29.89 -0.67 -15.87
N LYS A 156 -29.39 0.52 -16.27
CA LYS A 156 -29.88 1.23 -17.47
C LYS A 156 -29.36 0.64 -18.78
N CYS A 157 -28.60 -0.45 -18.72
CA CYS A 157 -28.06 -1.15 -19.87
C CYS A 157 -29.22 -1.69 -20.74
N ILE A 158 -29.19 -1.35 -22.05
CA ILE A 158 -30.19 -1.80 -23.03
C ILE A 158 -29.71 -3.03 -23.81
N GLY A 159 -28.57 -3.62 -23.46
CA GLY A 159 -28.05 -4.83 -24.12
C GLY A 159 -27.53 -4.63 -25.53
N CYS A 160 -27.16 -3.42 -25.97
CA CYS A 160 -26.78 -3.14 -27.37
C CYS A 160 -25.39 -3.67 -27.78
N GLY A 161 -24.55 -4.14 -26.83
CA GLY A 161 -23.23 -4.73 -27.08
C GLY A 161 -22.10 -3.77 -27.48
N ILE A 162 -22.38 -2.48 -27.71
CA ILE A 162 -21.38 -1.49 -28.17
C ILE A 162 -20.18 -1.43 -27.18
N CYS A 163 -20.44 -1.46 -25.88
CA CYS A 163 -19.37 -1.42 -24.86
C CYS A 163 -18.36 -2.57 -25.02
N GLN A 164 -18.82 -3.76 -25.40
CA GLN A 164 -17.98 -4.93 -25.63
C GLN A 164 -17.10 -4.73 -26.88
N THR A 165 -17.65 -4.20 -27.98
CA THR A 165 -16.91 -4.03 -29.23
C THR A 165 -15.84 -2.95 -29.18
N VAL A 166 -16.02 -1.93 -28.31
CA VAL A 166 -15.06 -0.83 -28.18
C VAL A 166 -14.09 -1.01 -26.99
N CYS A 167 -14.22 -2.07 -26.22
CA CYS A 167 -13.35 -2.31 -25.06
C CYS A 167 -11.92 -2.66 -25.49
N PRO A 168 -10.91 -1.83 -25.18
CA PRO A 168 -9.53 -2.07 -25.62
C PRO A 168 -8.86 -3.26 -24.93
N GLN A 169 -9.42 -3.73 -23.80
CA GLN A 169 -8.93 -4.88 -23.04
C GLN A 169 -9.73 -6.16 -23.31
N SER A 170 -10.86 -6.07 -24.03
CA SER A 170 -11.77 -7.19 -24.32
C SER A 170 -12.26 -7.92 -23.06
N VAL A 171 -12.54 -7.16 -21.99
CA VAL A 171 -12.91 -7.68 -20.65
C VAL A 171 -14.40 -7.46 -20.33
N ILE A 172 -15.22 -7.15 -21.33
CA ILE A 172 -16.67 -6.97 -21.18
C ILE A 172 -17.38 -8.20 -21.75
N THR A 173 -18.18 -8.84 -20.93
CA THR A 173 -18.98 -10.01 -21.30
C THR A 173 -20.45 -9.67 -21.40
N GLU A 174 -21.16 -10.40 -22.27
CA GLU A 174 -22.61 -10.29 -22.43
C GLU A 174 -23.32 -10.65 -21.11
N GLY A 175 -24.37 -9.92 -20.82
CA GLY A 175 -25.22 -10.07 -19.64
C GLY A 175 -26.33 -9.03 -19.64
N SER A 176 -27.16 -9.04 -18.63
CA SER A 176 -28.24 -8.05 -18.46
C SER A 176 -28.21 -7.52 -17.00
N PRO A 177 -27.42 -6.44 -16.75
CA PRO A 177 -26.56 -5.66 -17.67
C PRO A 177 -25.30 -6.41 -18.11
N TYR A 178 -24.60 -5.89 -19.14
CA TYR A 178 -23.25 -6.35 -19.51
C TYR A 178 -22.29 -6.22 -18.30
N VAL A 179 -21.30 -7.12 -18.21
CA VAL A 179 -20.40 -7.20 -17.06
C VAL A 179 -18.97 -6.86 -17.46
N ILE A 180 -18.33 -5.96 -16.70
CA ILE A 180 -16.90 -5.64 -16.82
C ILE A 180 -16.13 -6.50 -15.82
N ASP A 181 -15.16 -7.30 -16.29
CA ASP A 181 -14.25 -8.01 -15.38
C ASP A 181 -13.32 -7.00 -14.68
N GLN A 182 -13.49 -6.87 -13.36
CA GLN A 182 -12.75 -5.89 -12.55
C GLN A 182 -11.29 -6.29 -12.25
N LYS A 183 -10.87 -7.47 -12.72
CA LYS A 183 -9.47 -7.94 -12.59
C LYS A 183 -8.55 -7.41 -13.68
N HIS A 184 -9.09 -6.55 -14.56
CA HIS A 184 -8.39 -6.03 -15.73
C HIS A 184 -8.51 -4.52 -15.88
#